data_1e3952bc60c6262b1fb60e8af8e94fbd
#
_entry.id   1e3952bc60c6262b1fb60e8af8e94fbd
#
_cell.length_a   1.000
_cell.length_b   1.000
_cell.length_c   1.000
_cell.angle_alpha   90.00
_cell.angle_beta   90.00
_cell.angle_gamma   90.00
#
_symmetry.space_group_name_H-M   'P 1'
#
loop_
_entity.id
_entity.type
_entity.pdbx_description
1 polymer ?
#
loop_
_entity_poly.entity_id
_entity_poly.type
_entity_poly.pdbx_seq_one_letter_code
_entity_poly.pdbx_strand_id
1 'polypeptide(L)'
;MKKDGYYSSGEFARMAHVTLRTVRYYDKQDILKPSLVTESGARFYTDEDFARLQQILLLKYLGFSLDDIREMTIGDSDYHFMLNSLNIQLRLVRDRIEQMQLVEKAIQDTAQMIKEQHTIDWSQMLNLIHLTGMEKSLKNQYQNATNISSRINLHSLYSQNKQGWFPWIFEQCRISPGLRILELGCGDGTLWTDNLSLLPEDFSITLSDISSGMLRDARRAIGSSDTRFAFRAFDCRKIPCKDESFDLVIANHVLFYCDDIPSVLKEVRRVLAPGGRFLCSAYGKAHMQEVSQLVQDFDERIVLSADRLYERFGRENGQSILAPFFPKAQWLSYEDCLLVQDAEPLISYVLSCHGNQNQYILDRYKEFRAYTARKTAKGFRITKDAGVFLCEK
;
A
#
# COMPACT_ATOMS: atom_id res chain seq x y z
N MET A 1 14.25 -21.32 -46.70
CA MET A 1 14.35 -22.70 -46.19
C MET A 1 13.69 -22.75 -44.81
N LYS A 2 12.64 -23.57 -44.65
CA LYS A 2 12.11 -23.87 -43.31
C LYS A 2 13.16 -24.72 -42.60
N LYS A 3 13.68 -24.24 -41.49
CA LYS A 3 14.56 -25.01 -40.61
C LYS A 3 13.65 -25.74 -39.63
N ASP A 4 13.69 -27.08 -39.65
CA ASP A 4 12.86 -27.87 -38.72
C ASP A 4 13.08 -27.41 -37.27
N GLY A 5 12.00 -27.16 -36.57
CA GLY A 5 12.01 -26.68 -35.18
C GLY A 5 12.22 -25.17 -35.01
N TYR A 6 12.24 -24.36 -36.10
CA TYR A 6 12.40 -22.91 -36.03
C TYR A 6 11.27 -22.15 -36.73
N TYR A 7 10.74 -21.15 -36.10
CA TYR A 7 9.70 -20.26 -36.59
C TYR A 7 10.27 -18.87 -36.89
N SER A 8 9.96 -18.35 -38.06
CA SER A 8 10.26 -16.93 -38.33
C SER A 8 9.47 -15.99 -37.40
N SER A 9 9.93 -14.76 -37.18
CA SER A 9 9.22 -13.79 -36.34
C SER A 9 7.76 -13.60 -36.72
N GLY A 10 7.43 -13.72 -38.03
CA GLY A 10 6.04 -13.58 -38.50
C GLY A 10 5.18 -14.83 -38.21
N GLU A 11 5.73 -16.03 -38.34
CA GLU A 11 5.05 -17.27 -37.95
C GLU A 11 4.84 -17.31 -36.43
N PHE A 12 5.89 -16.99 -35.69
CA PHE A 12 5.88 -16.95 -34.23
C PHE A 12 4.84 -15.96 -33.67
N ALA A 13 4.76 -14.76 -34.22
CA ALA A 13 3.76 -13.77 -33.86
C ALA A 13 2.32 -14.26 -34.13
N ARG A 14 2.10 -14.93 -35.28
CA ARG A 14 0.78 -15.49 -35.62
C ARG A 14 0.37 -16.62 -34.66
N MET A 15 1.30 -17.52 -34.33
CA MET A 15 1.04 -18.61 -33.39
C MET A 15 0.61 -18.09 -31.99
N ALA A 16 1.23 -17.01 -31.55
CA ALA A 16 0.94 -16.39 -30.24
C ALA A 16 -0.22 -15.38 -30.27
N HIS A 17 -0.86 -15.15 -31.42
CA HIS A 17 -1.90 -14.12 -31.61
C HIS A 17 -1.45 -12.71 -31.21
N VAL A 18 -0.16 -12.38 -31.44
CA VAL A 18 0.39 -11.05 -31.21
C VAL A 18 0.88 -10.41 -32.50
N THR A 19 1.19 -9.11 -32.47
CA THR A 19 1.77 -8.43 -33.62
C THR A 19 3.26 -8.74 -33.78
N LEU A 20 3.76 -8.71 -35.00
CA LEU A 20 5.20 -8.77 -35.27
C LEU A 20 5.97 -7.66 -34.53
N ARG A 21 5.34 -6.50 -34.36
CA ARG A 21 5.88 -5.36 -33.60
C ARG A 21 6.08 -5.75 -32.13
N THR A 22 5.15 -6.49 -31.53
CA THR A 22 5.23 -6.96 -30.15
C THR A 22 6.42 -7.90 -29.95
N VAL A 23 6.61 -8.88 -30.85
CA VAL A 23 7.74 -9.83 -30.77
C VAL A 23 9.08 -9.09 -30.88
N ARG A 24 9.21 -8.16 -31.86
CA ARG A 24 10.42 -7.34 -32.01
C ARG A 24 10.66 -6.40 -30.84
N TYR A 25 9.60 -5.91 -30.22
CA TYR A 25 9.70 -5.07 -29.05
C TYR A 25 10.24 -5.85 -27.86
N TYR A 26 9.77 -7.06 -27.61
CA TYR A 26 10.27 -7.91 -26.53
C TYR A 26 11.73 -8.34 -26.74
N ASP A 27 12.15 -8.59 -27.99
CA ASP A 27 13.57 -8.79 -28.30
C ASP A 27 14.42 -7.56 -27.98
N LYS A 28 13.95 -6.37 -28.38
CA LYS A 28 14.65 -5.09 -28.10
C LYS A 28 14.75 -4.78 -26.60
N GLN A 29 13.77 -5.23 -25.81
CA GLN A 29 13.72 -5.02 -24.34
C GLN A 29 14.43 -6.13 -23.55
N ASP A 30 15.14 -7.04 -24.20
CA ASP A 30 15.83 -8.17 -23.58
C ASP A 30 14.91 -9.13 -22.77
N ILE A 31 13.62 -9.17 -23.12
CA ILE A 31 12.63 -10.02 -22.45
C ILE A 31 12.46 -11.36 -23.15
N LEU A 32 12.51 -11.35 -24.48
CA LEU A 32 12.39 -12.53 -25.32
C LEU A 32 13.38 -12.46 -26.47
N LYS A 33 14.50 -13.15 -26.35
CA LYS A 33 15.52 -13.25 -27.41
C LYS A 33 15.21 -14.36 -28.39
N PRO A 34 15.49 -14.16 -29.68
CA PRO A 34 15.41 -15.23 -30.65
C PRO A 34 16.53 -16.26 -30.40
N SER A 35 16.20 -17.55 -30.52
CA SER A 35 17.18 -18.64 -30.40
C SER A 35 18.20 -18.66 -31.55
N LEU A 36 17.89 -18.02 -32.68
CA LEU A 36 18.80 -17.91 -33.82
C LEU A 36 18.62 -16.56 -34.53
N VAL A 37 19.74 -15.89 -34.80
CA VAL A 37 19.80 -14.72 -35.67
C VAL A 37 20.75 -15.06 -36.83
N THR A 38 20.28 -14.93 -38.05
CA THR A 38 21.13 -15.17 -39.25
C THR A 38 22.06 -13.98 -39.51
N GLU A 39 23.09 -14.20 -40.38
CA GLU A 39 23.98 -13.13 -40.81
C GLU A 39 23.24 -11.97 -41.50
N SER A 40 22.08 -12.25 -42.12
CA SER A 40 21.21 -11.24 -42.73
C SER A 40 20.30 -10.52 -41.70
N GLY A 41 20.40 -10.85 -40.39
CA GLY A 41 19.59 -10.25 -39.31
C GLY A 41 18.18 -10.85 -39.19
N ALA A 42 17.87 -11.94 -39.89
CA ALA A 42 16.59 -12.64 -39.73
C ALA A 42 16.57 -13.41 -38.40
N ARG A 43 15.45 -13.27 -37.65
CA ARG A 43 15.24 -13.85 -36.34
C ARG A 43 14.36 -15.08 -36.39
N PHE A 44 14.78 -16.12 -35.68
CA PHE A 44 14.07 -17.39 -35.58
C PHE A 44 13.93 -17.83 -34.14
N TYR A 45 12.78 -18.39 -33.79
CA TYR A 45 12.35 -18.78 -32.48
C TYR A 45 12.02 -20.27 -32.44
N THR A 46 12.13 -20.89 -31.27
CA THR A 46 11.84 -22.31 -31.02
C THR A 46 10.53 -22.47 -30.23
N ASP A 47 10.14 -23.73 -29.98
CA ASP A 47 9.00 -24.05 -29.09
C ASP A 47 9.27 -23.62 -27.64
N GLU A 48 10.52 -23.63 -27.18
CA GLU A 48 10.92 -23.12 -25.88
C GLU A 48 10.71 -21.59 -25.80
N ASP A 49 11.09 -20.87 -26.84
CA ASP A 49 10.82 -19.42 -26.93
C ASP A 49 9.31 -19.17 -26.96
N PHE A 50 8.51 -20.09 -27.55
CA PHE A 50 7.06 -19.95 -27.54
C PHE A 50 6.46 -20.14 -26.16
N ALA A 51 6.91 -21.14 -25.40
CA ALA A 51 6.52 -21.31 -24.01
C ALA A 51 6.87 -20.06 -23.16
N ARG A 52 8.06 -19.49 -23.40
CA ARG A 52 8.50 -18.25 -22.75
C ARG A 52 7.62 -17.06 -23.13
N LEU A 53 7.26 -16.93 -24.40
CA LEU A 53 6.32 -15.89 -24.84
C LEU A 53 4.94 -16.04 -24.17
N GLN A 54 4.44 -17.27 -24.03
CA GLN A 54 3.17 -17.52 -23.34
C GLN A 54 3.23 -17.09 -21.88
N GLN A 55 4.34 -17.36 -21.17
CA GLN A 55 4.55 -16.89 -19.80
C GLN A 55 4.56 -15.35 -19.74
N ILE A 56 5.28 -14.69 -20.64
CA ILE A 56 5.31 -13.22 -20.74
C ILE A 56 3.92 -12.64 -20.95
N LEU A 57 3.15 -13.21 -21.87
CA LEU A 57 1.79 -12.75 -22.17
C LEU A 57 0.84 -12.95 -20.98
N LEU A 58 0.96 -14.08 -20.28
CA LEU A 58 0.20 -14.34 -19.07
C LEU A 58 0.52 -13.31 -17.96
N LEU A 59 1.80 -13.06 -17.71
CA LEU A 59 2.24 -12.09 -16.72
C LEU A 59 1.79 -10.67 -17.11
N LYS A 60 1.86 -10.30 -18.40
CA LYS A 60 1.31 -9.03 -18.89
C LYS A 60 -0.19 -8.92 -18.68
N TYR A 61 -0.93 -9.97 -18.96
CA TYR A 61 -2.38 -10.04 -18.71
C TYR A 61 -2.71 -9.87 -17.23
N LEU A 62 -1.88 -10.43 -16.35
CA LEU A 62 -1.99 -10.27 -14.89
C LEU A 62 -1.54 -8.89 -14.38
N GLY A 63 -1.05 -8.00 -15.26
CA GLY A 63 -0.73 -6.61 -14.93
C GLY A 63 0.72 -6.32 -14.56
N PHE A 64 1.64 -7.28 -14.72
CA PHE A 64 3.07 -7.07 -14.48
C PHE A 64 3.69 -6.08 -15.48
N SER A 65 4.64 -5.26 -15.02
CA SER A 65 5.46 -4.44 -15.90
C SER A 65 6.43 -5.32 -16.73
N LEU A 66 7.01 -4.78 -17.79
CA LEU A 66 8.00 -5.52 -18.57
C LEU A 66 9.32 -5.70 -17.80
N ASP A 67 9.64 -4.79 -16.90
CA ASP A 67 10.82 -4.89 -16.05
C ASP A 67 10.66 -6.01 -15.01
N ASP A 68 9.50 -6.11 -14.36
CA ASP A 68 9.18 -7.23 -13.46
C ASP A 68 9.27 -8.57 -14.19
N ILE A 69 8.72 -8.64 -15.43
CA ILE A 69 8.75 -9.86 -16.25
C ILE A 69 10.19 -10.22 -16.64
N ARG A 70 11.02 -9.24 -16.95
CA ARG A 70 12.43 -9.48 -17.27
C ARG A 70 13.18 -10.08 -16.09
N GLU A 71 13.00 -9.54 -14.88
CA GLU A 71 13.60 -10.09 -13.67
C GLU A 71 13.13 -11.50 -13.36
N MET A 72 11.84 -11.81 -13.61
CA MET A 72 11.27 -13.14 -13.43
C MET A 72 11.78 -14.17 -14.45
N THR A 73 12.16 -13.74 -15.65
CA THR A 73 12.51 -14.67 -16.75
C THR A 73 14.00 -14.87 -16.96
N ILE A 74 14.85 -13.99 -16.46
CA ILE A 74 16.33 -14.02 -16.67
C ILE A 74 17.07 -14.74 -15.53
N GLY A 75 16.51 -14.77 -14.32
CA GLY A 75 17.09 -15.49 -13.19
C GLY A 75 16.64 -16.96 -13.17
N ASP A 76 17.54 -17.87 -12.83
CA ASP A 76 17.18 -19.22 -12.41
C ASP A 76 16.19 -19.09 -11.25
N SER A 77 14.92 -19.15 -11.62
CA SER A 77 13.69 -19.21 -10.84
C SER A 77 13.86 -19.07 -9.33
N ASP A 78 13.81 -17.85 -8.81
CA ASP A 78 13.33 -17.70 -7.46
C ASP A 78 11.80 -17.91 -7.47
N TYR A 79 11.40 -19.17 -7.36
CA TYR A 79 10.01 -19.62 -7.25
C TYR A 79 9.26 -18.80 -6.17
N HIS A 80 9.92 -18.42 -5.11
CA HIS A 80 9.36 -17.59 -4.04
C HIS A 80 9.07 -16.16 -4.50
N PHE A 81 9.93 -15.57 -5.33
CA PHE A 81 9.69 -14.23 -5.89
C PHE A 81 8.47 -14.24 -6.83
N MET A 82 8.39 -15.22 -7.74
CA MET A 82 7.25 -15.37 -8.66
C MET A 82 5.95 -15.60 -7.88
N LEU A 83 5.96 -16.47 -6.87
CA LEU A 83 4.80 -16.78 -6.05
C LEU A 83 4.34 -15.56 -5.24
N ASN A 84 5.27 -14.81 -4.69
CA ASN A 84 4.99 -13.58 -3.95
C ASN A 84 4.38 -12.51 -4.88
N SER A 85 4.94 -12.32 -6.06
CA SER A 85 4.44 -11.38 -7.05
C SER A 85 3.03 -11.74 -7.55
N LEU A 86 2.75 -13.03 -7.81
CA LEU A 86 1.41 -13.51 -8.15
C LEU A 86 0.41 -13.32 -7.00
N ASN A 87 0.83 -13.54 -5.77
CA ASN A 87 0.00 -13.31 -4.58
C ASN A 87 -0.34 -11.83 -4.41
N ILE A 88 0.59 -10.93 -4.70
CA ILE A 88 0.36 -9.48 -4.68
C ILE A 88 -0.68 -9.10 -5.76
N GLN A 89 -0.52 -9.60 -7.00
CA GLN A 89 -1.49 -9.34 -8.07
C GLN A 89 -2.88 -9.91 -7.74
N LEU A 90 -2.94 -11.10 -7.15
CA LEU A 90 -4.20 -11.71 -6.72
C LEU A 90 -4.91 -10.85 -5.65
N ARG A 91 -4.16 -10.25 -4.72
CA ARG A 91 -4.71 -9.29 -3.76
C ARG A 91 -5.32 -8.08 -4.48
N LEU A 92 -4.57 -7.45 -5.37
CA LEU A 92 -5.05 -6.28 -6.12
C LEU A 92 -6.33 -6.57 -6.93
N VAL A 93 -6.43 -7.75 -7.54
CA VAL A 93 -7.64 -8.18 -8.25
C VAL A 93 -8.82 -8.38 -7.27
N ARG A 94 -8.58 -8.97 -6.12
CA ARG A 94 -9.61 -9.18 -5.09
C ARG A 94 -10.13 -7.87 -4.52
N ASP A 95 -9.23 -6.95 -4.20
CA ASP A 95 -9.59 -5.62 -3.72
C ASP A 95 -10.44 -4.87 -4.75
N ARG A 96 -10.10 -5.01 -6.05
CA ARG A 96 -10.87 -4.41 -7.13
C ARG A 96 -12.27 -5.04 -7.28
N ILE A 97 -12.39 -6.34 -7.10
CA ILE A 97 -13.68 -7.04 -7.11
C ILE A 97 -14.56 -6.52 -5.97
N GLU A 98 -14.00 -6.42 -4.77
CA GLU A 98 -14.71 -5.94 -3.59
C GLU A 98 -15.19 -4.49 -3.74
N GLN A 99 -14.33 -3.62 -4.28
CA GLN A 99 -14.71 -2.25 -4.59
C GLN A 99 -15.86 -2.19 -5.60
N MET A 100 -15.78 -2.98 -6.67
CA MET A 100 -16.86 -3.03 -7.67
C MET A 100 -18.18 -3.54 -7.07
N GLN A 101 -18.12 -4.47 -6.11
CA GLN A 101 -19.31 -4.95 -5.39
C GLN A 101 -19.93 -3.86 -4.50
N LEU A 102 -19.11 -3.01 -3.86
CA LEU A 102 -19.61 -1.86 -3.10
C LEU A 102 -20.30 -0.82 -4.01
N VAL A 103 -19.71 -0.53 -5.16
CA VAL A 103 -20.28 0.35 -6.16
C VAL A 103 -21.58 -0.23 -6.72
N GLU A 104 -21.61 -1.51 -7.06
CA GLU A 104 -22.81 -2.22 -7.52
C GLU A 104 -23.93 -2.12 -6.49
N LYS A 105 -23.64 -2.42 -5.23
CA LYS A 105 -24.61 -2.32 -4.13
C LYS A 105 -25.16 -0.90 -4.00
N ALA A 106 -24.28 0.11 -4.01
CA ALA A 106 -24.71 1.49 -3.89
C ALA A 106 -25.57 1.94 -5.08
N ILE A 107 -25.29 1.46 -6.30
CA ILE A 107 -26.15 1.69 -7.47
C ILE A 107 -27.51 1.01 -7.30
N GLN A 108 -27.53 -0.23 -6.82
CA GLN A 108 -28.76 -0.99 -6.56
C GLN A 108 -29.64 -0.30 -5.50
N ASP A 109 -29.04 0.10 -4.37
CA ASP A 109 -29.72 0.81 -3.29
C ASP A 109 -30.31 2.14 -3.76
N THR A 110 -29.56 2.90 -4.58
CA THR A 110 -30.03 4.15 -5.17
C THR A 110 -31.18 3.90 -6.16
N ALA A 111 -31.05 2.91 -7.03
CA ALA A 111 -32.10 2.54 -7.99
C ALA A 111 -33.38 2.08 -7.30
N GLN A 112 -33.25 1.36 -6.18
CA GLN A 112 -34.39 0.91 -5.38
C GLN A 112 -35.11 2.11 -4.73
N MET A 113 -34.35 3.06 -4.14
CA MET A 113 -34.96 4.26 -3.54
C MET A 113 -35.69 5.15 -4.57
N ILE A 114 -35.12 5.31 -5.76
CA ILE A 114 -35.81 6.06 -6.85
C ILE A 114 -37.11 5.39 -7.20
N LYS A 115 -37.17 4.06 -7.24
CA LYS A 115 -38.40 3.30 -7.52
C LYS A 115 -39.45 3.44 -6.43
N GLU A 116 -39.05 3.46 -5.18
CA GLU A 116 -39.95 3.48 -4.03
C GLU A 116 -40.44 4.89 -3.67
N GLN A 117 -39.58 5.87 -3.76
CA GLN A 117 -39.85 7.23 -3.28
C GLN A 117 -40.13 8.24 -4.40
N HIS A 118 -39.88 7.89 -5.66
CA HIS A 118 -39.99 8.76 -6.83
C HIS A 118 -39.22 10.10 -6.70
N THR A 119 -38.23 10.14 -5.79
CA THR A 119 -37.35 11.27 -5.52
C THR A 119 -35.91 10.86 -5.65
N ILE A 120 -35.07 11.77 -6.14
CA ILE A 120 -33.61 11.55 -6.21
C ILE A 120 -33.00 12.22 -4.99
N ASP A 121 -32.40 11.43 -4.11
CA ASP A 121 -31.56 11.95 -3.03
C ASP A 121 -30.15 12.22 -3.58
N TRP A 122 -29.90 13.48 -3.92
CA TRP A 122 -28.62 13.94 -4.45
C TRP A 122 -27.47 13.79 -3.45
N SER A 123 -27.75 13.74 -2.13
CA SER A 123 -26.71 13.54 -1.09
C SER A 123 -26.15 12.12 -1.15
N GLN A 124 -26.96 11.14 -1.49
CA GLN A 124 -26.50 9.76 -1.68
C GLN A 124 -25.76 9.58 -3.02
N MET A 125 -26.16 10.28 -4.07
CA MET A 125 -25.38 10.33 -5.31
C MET A 125 -24.00 10.98 -5.09
N LEU A 126 -23.91 12.02 -4.28
CA LEU A 126 -22.65 12.64 -3.88
C LEU A 126 -21.78 11.66 -3.07
N ASN A 127 -22.36 10.85 -2.17
CA ASN A 127 -21.65 9.79 -1.47
C ASN A 127 -21.14 8.72 -2.44
N LEU A 128 -21.89 8.38 -3.50
CA LEU A 128 -21.45 7.47 -4.55
C LEU A 128 -20.25 8.04 -5.31
N ILE A 129 -20.30 9.33 -5.65
CA ILE A 129 -19.20 10.05 -6.30
C ILE A 129 -18.00 10.16 -5.36
N HIS A 130 -18.22 10.38 -4.06
CA HIS A 130 -17.16 10.37 -3.05
C HIS A 130 -16.54 8.98 -2.88
N LEU A 131 -17.34 7.93 -2.79
CA LEU A 131 -16.83 6.55 -2.76
C LEU A 131 -16.03 6.23 -4.03
N THR A 132 -16.50 6.63 -5.21
CA THR A 132 -15.76 6.45 -6.48
C THR A 132 -14.57 7.41 -6.61
N GLY A 133 -14.60 8.58 -5.98
CA GLY A 133 -13.49 9.54 -5.90
C GLY A 133 -12.40 9.15 -4.91
N MET A 134 -12.76 8.66 -3.72
CA MET A 134 -11.85 8.00 -2.78
C MET A 134 -11.24 6.75 -3.41
N GLU A 135 -12.02 6.01 -4.20
CA GLU A 135 -11.56 4.90 -5.02
C GLU A 135 -10.45 5.30 -6.00
N LYS A 136 -10.56 6.47 -6.61
CA LYS A 136 -9.52 6.99 -7.52
C LYS A 136 -8.22 7.34 -6.77
N SER A 137 -8.32 7.85 -5.57
CA SER A 137 -7.16 8.15 -4.69
C SER A 137 -6.55 6.86 -4.11
N LEU A 138 -7.37 5.95 -3.59
CA LEU A 138 -6.95 4.62 -3.14
C LEU A 138 -6.45 3.75 -4.30
N LYS A 139 -7.10 3.82 -5.47
CA LYS A 139 -6.69 3.11 -6.69
C LYS A 139 -5.32 3.57 -7.18
N ASN A 140 -5.00 4.85 -7.07
CA ASN A 140 -3.66 5.37 -7.33
C ASN A 140 -2.65 4.89 -6.27
N GLN A 141 -3.07 4.65 -5.02
CA GLN A 141 -2.21 4.09 -3.97
C GLN A 141 -1.88 2.61 -4.20
N TYR A 142 -2.80 1.84 -4.76
CA TYR A 142 -2.66 0.39 -4.97
C TYR A 142 -2.38 0.01 -6.44
N GLN A 143 -2.24 0.97 -7.35
CA GLN A 143 -2.10 0.71 -8.79
C GLN A 143 -0.81 -0.04 -9.18
N ASN A 144 0.18 -0.12 -8.27
CA ASN A 144 1.38 -0.94 -8.49
C ASN A 144 1.85 -1.56 -7.18
N ALA A 145 1.85 -2.88 -7.09
CA ALA A 145 2.54 -3.64 -6.04
C ALA A 145 4.01 -3.19 -5.91
N THR A 146 4.65 -2.84 -7.02
CA THR A 146 5.99 -2.25 -7.10
C THR A 146 6.09 -0.95 -6.30
N ASN A 147 5.08 -0.08 -6.33
CA ASN A 147 5.11 1.20 -5.60
C ASN A 147 5.06 1.01 -4.08
N ILE A 148 4.25 0.06 -3.60
CA ILE A 148 4.20 -0.27 -2.16
C ILE A 148 5.51 -0.92 -1.73
N SER A 149 6.04 -1.85 -2.52
CA SER A 149 7.32 -2.51 -2.26
C SER A 149 8.48 -1.50 -2.23
N SER A 150 8.50 -0.53 -3.16
CA SER A 150 9.53 0.52 -3.18
C SER A 150 9.49 1.41 -1.93
N ARG A 151 8.30 1.73 -1.42
CA ARG A 151 8.16 2.50 -0.17
C ARG A 151 8.61 1.70 1.04
N ILE A 152 8.13 0.46 1.18
CA ILE A 152 8.53 -0.44 2.27
C ILE A 152 10.04 -0.67 2.22
N ASN A 153 10.61 -0.91 1.03
CA ASN A 153 12.04 -1.15 0.85
C ASN A 153 12.90 0.02 1.30
N LEU A 154 12.55 1.27 0.95
CA LEU A 154 13.32 2.43 1.39
C LEU A 154 13.38 2.51 2.92
N HIS A 155 12.23 2.33 3.60
CA HIS A 155 12.18 2.35 5.06
C HIS A 155 12.93 1.16 5.68
N SER A 156 12.75 -0.04 5.16
CA SER A 156 13.38 -1.26 5.71
C SER A 156 14.91 -1.25 5.54
N LEU A 157 15.40 -0.78 4.39
CA LEU A 157 16.82 -0.80 4.06
C LEU A 157 17.62 0.28 4.82
N TYR A 158 17.04 1.47 5.01
CA TYR A 158 17.78 2.66 5.44
C TYR A 158 17.38 3.22 6.81
N SER A 159 16.36 2.66 7.48
CA SER A 159 16.00 3.02 8.85
C SER A 159 17.17 2.80 9.81
N GLN A 160 17.47 3.81 10.60
CA GLN A 160 18.51 3.74 11.63
C GLN A 160 17.98 3.15 12.94
N ASN A 161 16.68 3.22 13.18
CA ASN A 161 16.06 2.54 14.32
C ASN A 161 15.83 1.06 14.00
N LYS A 162 16.63 0.18 14.63
CA LYS A 162 16.58 -1.27 14.40
C LYS A 162 15.42 -1.97 15.11
N GLN A 163 14.74 -1.31 16.04
CA GLN A 163 13.55 -1.86 16.68
C GLN A 163 12.42 -2.05 15.68
N GLY A 164 12.24 -1.09 14.75
CA GLY A 164 11.14 -1.09 13.81
C GLY A 164 9.85 -0.46 14.36
N TRP A 165 9.00 0.00 13.44
CA TRP A 165 7.77 0.73 13.78
C TRP A 165 6.74 -0.12 14.53
N PHE A 166 6.43 -1.31 14.04
CA PHE A 166 5.42 -2.17 14.65
C PHE A 166 5.82 -2.73 16.01
N PRO A 167 7.06 -3.24 16.23
CA PRO A 167 7.52 -3.59 17.57
C PRO A 167 7.50 -2.41 18.54
N TRP A 168 7.86 -1.21 18.08
CA TRP A 168 7.82 -0.02 18.93
C TRP A 168 6.38 0.35 19.33
N ILE A 169 5.40 0.34 18.37
CA ILE A 169 3.98 0.57 18.70
C ILE A 169 3.48 -0.48 19.67
N PHE A 170 3.81 -1.75 19.43
CA PHE A 170 3.42 -2.85 20.30
C PHE A 170 3.89 -2.63 21.76
N GLU A 171 5.11 -2.15 21.94
CA GLU A 171 5.63 -1.77 23.26
C GLU A 171 4.79 -0.65 23.90
N GLN A 172 4.39 0.37 23.12
CA GLN A 172 3.55 1.46 23.62
C GLN A 172 2.13 0.99 23.98
N CYS A 173 1.65 -0.10 23.42
CA CYS A 173 0.37 -0.69 23.78
C CYS A 173 0.35 -1.24 25.21
N ARG A 174 1.52 -1.59 25.80
CA ARG A 174 1.66 -2.14 27.15
C ARG A 174 0.62 -3.23 27.41
N ILE A 175 0.64 -4.25 26.57
CA ILE A 175 -0.31 -5.36 26.61
C ILE A 175 -0.05 -6.19 27.87
N SER A 176 -1.12 -6.52 28.58
CA SER A 176 -1.10 -7.40 29.73
C SER A 176 -2.21 -8.44 29.63
N PRO A 177 -2.13 -9.55 30.36
CA PRO A 177 -3.19 -10.55 30.41
C PRO A 177 -4.55 -9.95 30.75
N GLY A 178 -5.62 -10.49 30.17
CA GLY A 178 -7.01 -10.07 30.41
C GLY A 178 -7.47 -8.84 29.65
N LEU A 179 -6.60 -8.16 28.86
CA LEU A 179 -7.01 -6.99 28.09
C LEU A 179 -7.93 -7.33 26.92
N ARG A 180 -8.97 -6.50 26.75
CA ARG A 180 -9.86 -6.47 25.58
C ARG A 180 -9.42 -5.36 24.66
N ILE A 181 -8.95 -5.72 23.48
CA ILE A 181 -8.31 -4.80 22.54
C ILE A 181 -9.17 -4.65 21.29
N LEU A 182 -9.27 -3.43 20.77
CA LEU A 182 -9.82 -3.14 19.46
C LEU A 182 -8.76 -2.41 18.63
N GLU A 183 -8.47 -2.91 17.44
CA GLU A 183 -7.74 -2.15 16.43
C GLU A 183 -8.67 -1.69 15.31
N LEU A 184 -8.63 -0.40 15.02
CA LEU A 184 -9.33 0.24 13.92
C LEU A 184 -8.36 0.38 12.73
N GLY A 185 -8.75 -0.11 11.54
CA GLY A 185 -7.91 -0.08 10.36
C GLY A 185 -6.66 -0.95 10.50
N CYS A 186 -6.84 -2.24 10.83
CA CYS A 186 -5.73 -3.15 11.11
C CYS A 186 -4.89 -3.52 9.86
N GLY A 187 -5.37 -3.17 8.66
CA GLY A 187 -4.71 -3.55 7.42
C GLY A 187 -4.50 -5.07 7.32
N ASP A 188 -3.31 -5.49 6.95
CA ASP A 188 -2.92 -6.91 6.82
C ASP A 188 -2.53 -7.58 8.15
N GLY A 189 -2.66 -6.87 9.27
CA GLY A 189 -2.37 -7.40 10.60
C GLY A 189 -0.90 -7.42 10.99
N THR A 190 -0.03 -6.70 10.26
CA THR A 190 1.43 -6.70 10.50
C THR A 190 1.80 -6.32 11.94
N LEU A 191 1.07 -5.39 12.59
CA LEU A 191 1.31 -5.06 14.00
C LEU A 191 1.32 -6.31 14.91
N TRP A 192 0.46 -7.27 14.61
CA TRP A 192 0.30 -8.47 15.42
C TRP A 192 1.19 -9.61 14.94
N THR A 193 1.34 -9.79 13.64
CA THR A 193 2.20 -10.86 13.10
C THR A 193 3.67 -10.69 13.49
N ASP A 194 4.16 -9.44 13.51
CA ASP A 194 5.54 -9.15 13.93
C ASP A 194 5.77 -9.37 15.45
N ASN A 195 4.69 -9.44 16.24
CA ASN A 195 4.76 -9.51 17.70
C ASN A 195 4.04 -10.72 18.31
N LEU A 196 3.61 -11.70 17.47
CA LEU A 196 2.81 -12.86 17.91
C LEU A 196 3.43 -13.63 19.08
N SER A 197 4.76 -13.80 19.09
CA SER A 197 5.49 -14.52 20.15
C SER A 197 5.51 -13.80 21.49
N LEU A 198 5.18 -12.50 21.50
CA LEU A 198 5.19 -11.67 22.71
C LEU A 198 3.80 -11.55 23.35
N LEU A 199 2.76 -12.09 22.68
CA LEU A 199 1.38 -11.97 23.13
C LEU A 199 1.09 -12.92 24.30
N PRO A 200 0.41 -12.42 25.38
CA PRO A 200 -0.07 -13.30 26.45
C PRO A 200 -1.06 -14.36 25.92
N GLU A 201 -1.27 -15.42 26.65
CA GLU A 201 -2.31 -16.40 26.31
C GLU A 201 -3.73 -15.87 26.60
N ASP A 202 -3.87 -15.15 27.72
CA ASP A 202 -5.15 -14.59 28.17
C ASP A 202 -5.28 -13.12 27.74
N PHE A 203 -5.84 -12.88 26.56
CA PHE A 203 -6.31 -11.59 26.07
C PHE A 203 -7.25 -11.79 24.89
N SER A 204 -8.00 -10.77 24.53
CA SER A 204 -8.86 -10.80 23.36
C SER A 204 -8.70 -9.56 22.51
N ILE A 205 -8.61 -9.75 21.19
CA ILE A 205 -8.47 -8.67 20.25
C ILE A 205 -9.50 -8.74 19.13
N THR A 206 -10.11 -7.60 18.85
CA THR A 206 -10.93 -7.41 17.66
C THR A 206 -10.15 -6.57 16.65
N LEU A 207 -9.77 -7.18 15.54
CA LEU A 207 -9.19 -6.50 14.39
C LEU A 207 -10.30 -6.01 13.48
N SER A 208 -10.31 -4.73 13.17
CA SER A 208 -11.31 -4.15 12.28
C SER A 208 -10.67 -3.37 11.14
N ASP A 209 -11.29 -3.45 9.98
CA ASP A 209 -10.95 -2.65 8.81
C ASP A 209 -12.22 -2.41 8.00
N ILE A 210 -12.25 -1.34 7.21
CA ILE A 210 -13.34 -1.11 6.26
C ILE A 210 -13.25 -2.07 5.07
N SER A 211 -12.04 -2.56 4.76
CA SER A 211 -11.76 -3.53 3.71
C SER A 211 -11.83 -4.96 4.24
N SER A 212 -12.80 -5.73 3.77
CA SER A 212 -12.86 -7.16 4.07
C SER A 212 -11.71 -7.95 3.41
N GLY A 213 -11.05 -7.38 2.38
CA GLY A 213 -9.83 -7.90 1.78
C GLY A 213 -8.67 -7.89 2.76
N MET A 214 -8.41 -6.74 3.38
CA MET A 214 -7.39 -6.60 4.43
C MET A 214 -7.62 -7.56 5.59
N LEU A 215 -8.86 -7.69 6.05
CA LEU A 215 -9.20 -8.64 7.12
C LEU A 215 -8.97 -10.11 6.73
N ARG A 216 -9.19 -10.47 5.46
CA ARG A 216 -8.85 -11.83 4.98
C ARG A 216 -7.34 -12.06 5.00
N ASP A 217 -6.56 -11.07 4.61
CA ASP A 217 -5.10 -11.16 4.61
C ASP A 217 -4.56 -11.22 6.05
N ALA A 218 -5.05 -10.36 6.94
CA ALA A 218 -4.73 -10.39 8.37
C ALA A 218 -5.05 -11.76 9.01
N ARG A 219 -6.25 -12.30 8.74
CA ARG A 219 -6.64 -13.63 9.23
C ARG A 219 -5.73 -14.74 8.71
N ARG A 220 -5.29 -14.64 7.47
CA ARG A 220 -4.37 -15.62 6.88
C ARG A 220 -2.98 -15.52 7.50
N ALA A 221 -2.49 -14.31 7.71
CA ALA A 221 -1.16 -14.04 8.26
C ALA A 221 -1.06 -14.45 9.74
N ILE A 222 -2.08 -14.14 10.55
CA ILE A 222 -2.14 -14.49 11.98
C ILE A 222 -2.43 -15.99 12.18
N GLY A 223 -3.24 -16.57 11.28
CA GLY A 223 -3.72 -17.94 11.39
C GLY A 223 -5.18 -18.01 11.87
N SER A 224 -5.99 -18.79 11.15
CA SER A 224 -7.43 -18.93 11.44
C SER A 224 -7.76 -19.73 12.72
N SER A 225 -6.79 -20.41 13.30
CA SER A 225 -6.92 -21.21 14.53
C SER A 225 -6.68 -20.42 15.81
N ASP A 226 -6.13 -19.22 15.73
CA ASP A 226 -5.87 -18.41 16.92
C ASP A 226 -7.16 -17.74 17.40
N THR A 227 -7.75 -18.31 18.46
CA THR A 227 -9.04 -17.88 19.03
C THR A 227 -8.98 -16.53 19.77
N ARG A 228 -7.80 -16.00 20.00
CA ARG A 228 -7.60 -14.68 20.62
C ARG A 228 -8.05 -13.55 19.70
N PHE A 229 -8.10 -13.78 18.38
CA PHE A 229 -8.39 -12.79 17.36
C PHE A 229 -9.79 -12.93 16.79
N ALA A 230 -10.55 -11.84 16.82
CA ALA A 230 -11.81 -11.67 16.09
C ALA A 230 -11.60 -10.65 14.95
N PHE A 231 -12.22 -10.89 13.79
CA PHE A 231 -12.08 -10.04 12.61
C PHE A 231 -13.46 -9.50 12.22
N ARG A 232 -13.61 -8.16 12.14
CA ARG A 232 -14.89 -7.50 11.86
C ARG A 232 -14.74 -6.37 10.87
N ALA A 233 -15.50 -6.42 9.76
CA ALA A 233 -15.56 -5.33 8.79
C ALA A 233 -16.56 -4.26 9.23
N PHE A 234 -16.12 -3.03 9.47
CA PHE A 234 -16.98 -1.88 9.74
C PHE A 234 -16.23 -0.55 9.57
N ASP A 235 -17.01 0.52 9.48
CA ASP A 235 -16.52 1.89 9.48
C ASP A 235 -16.26 2.34 10.93
N CYS A 236 -15.08 2.88 11.20
CA CYS A 236 -14.69 3.36 12.54
C CYS A 236 -15.54 4.54 13.05
N ARG A 237 -16.29 5.21 12.14
CA ARG A 237 -17.28 6.24 12.52
C ARG A 237 -18.53 5.68 13.21
N LYS A 238 -18.75 4.36 13.11
CA LYS A 238 -19.87 3.66 13.74
C LYS A 238 -19.43 2.27 14.17
N ILE A 239 -18.89 2.15 15.38
CA ILE A 239 -18.35 0.89 15.90
C ILE A 239 -19.48 0.01 16.41
N PRO A 240 -19.75 -1.18 15.82
CA PRO A 240 -20.87 -2.05 16.18
C PRO A 240 -20.55 -2.89 17.44
N CYS A 241 -20.09 -2.21 18.49
CA CYS A 241 -19.77 -2.82 19.79
C CYS A 241 -20.49 -2.06 20.91
N LYS A 242 -20.71 -2.74 22.03
CA LYS A 242 -21.32 -2.14 23.22
C LYS A 242 -20.39 -1.07 23.83
N ASP A 243 -20.98 -0.18 24.59
CA ASP A 243 -20.23 0.77 25.39
C ASP A 243 -19.29 0.03 26.34
N GLU A 244 -18.13 0.62 26.61
CA GLU A 244 -17.16 0.15 27.60
C GLU A 244 -16.69 -1.31 27.39
N SER A 245 -16.61 -1.73 26.11
CA SER A 245 -16.26 -3.10 25.72
C SER A 245 -14.76 -3.36 25.65
N PHE A 246 -13.94 -2.32 25.58
CA PHE A 246 -12.49 -2.43 25.35
C PHE A 246 -11.68 -1.64 26.37
N ASP A 247 -10.53 -2.20 26.72
CA ASP A 247 -9.56 -1.58 27.64
C ASP A 247 -8.46 -0.83 26.87
N LEU A 248 -8.25 -1.20 25.60
CA LEU A 248 -7.33 -0.54 24.68
C LEU A 248 -7.96 -0.45 23.29
N VAL A 249 -7.95 0.74 22.71
CA VAL A 249 -8.26 0.95 21.29
C VAL A 249 -7.02 1.48 20.59
N ILE A 250 -6.72 0.93 19.40
CA ILE A 250 -5.57 1.29 18.58
C ILE A 250 -6.08 1.81 17.23
N ALA A 251 -5.52 2.91 16.73
CA ALA A 251 -5.75 3.44 15.39
C ALA A 251 -4.40 3.80 14.74
N ASN A 252 -3.73 2.77 14.19
CA ASN A 252 -2.41 2.94 13.58
C ASN A 252 -2.56 3.34 12.10
N HIS A 253 -2.14 4.56 11.75
CA HIS A 253 -2.26 5.14 10.41
C HIS A 253 -3.70 5.23 9.87
N VAL A 254 -4.66 5.61 10.72
CA VAL A 254 -6.09 5.64 10.38
C VAL A 254 -6.67 7.05 10.37
N LEU A 255 -6.49 7.83 11.44
CA LEU A 255 -7.27 9.05 11.65
C LEU A 255 -7.13 10.09 10.53
N PHE A 256 -5.95 10.25 9.97
CA PHE A 256 -5.74 11.21 8.88
C PHE A 256 -6.40 10.80 7.53
N TYR A 257 -6.93 9.58 7.43
CA TYR A 257 -7.76 9.15 6.30
C TYR A 257 -9.26 9.34 6.56
N CYS A 258 -9.66 9.68 7.79
CA CYS A 258 -11.05 9.88 8.14
C CYS A 258 -11.50 11.31 7.83
N ASP A 259 -12.63 11.45 7.13
CA ASP A 259 -13.22 12.76 6.82
C ASP A 259 -13.89 13.39 8.05
N ASP A 260 -14.40 12.56 8.98
CA ASP A 260 -15.07 12.98 10.22
C ASP A 260 -14.39 12.37 11.44
N ILE A 261 -13.23 12.94 11.81
CA ILE A 261 -12.45 12.51 12.99
C ILE A 261 -13.24 12.66 14.29
N PRO A 262 -14.01 13.73 14.53
CA PRO A 262 -14.83 13.85 15.74
C PRO A 262 -15.79 12.68 15.98
N SER A 263 -16.48 12.19 14.92
CA SER A 263 -17.35 11.01 15.03
C SER A 263 -16.56 9.75 15.40
N VAL A 264 -15.37 9.55 14.84
CA VAL A 264 -14.50 8.42 15.22
C VAL A 264 -14.09 8.52 16.69
N LEU A 265 -13.64 9.69 17.14
CA LEU A 265 -13.21 9.89 18.54
C LEU A 265 -14.34 9.72 19.55
N LYS A 266 -15.56 10.13 19.19
CA LYS A 266 -16.76 9.88 20.01
C LYS A 266 -17.04 8.39 20.17
N GLU A 267 -16.96 7.63 19.09
CA GLU A 267 -17.15 6.18 19.12
C GLU A 267 -16.04 5.47 19.90
N VAL A 268 -14.77 5.84 19.66
CA VAL A 268 -13.63 5.33 20.44
C VAL A 268 -13.85 5.55 21.94
N ARG A 269 -14.22 6.79 22.35
CA ARG A 269 -14.50 7.10 23.73
C ARG A 269 -15.68 6.29 24.30
N ARG A 270 -16.73 6.06 23.49
CA ARG A 270 -17.90 5.28 23.90
C ARG A 270 -17.52 3.83 24.20
N VAL A 271 -16.76 3.19 23.32
CA VAL A 271 -16.42 1.76 23.45
C VAL A 271 -15.30 1.47 24.43
N LEU A 272 -14.50 2.48 24.82
CA LEU A 272 -13.48 2.33 25.86
C LEU A 272 -14.12 2.22 27.26
N ALA A 273 -13.63 1.29 28.05
CA ALA A 273 -13.95 1.18 29.47
C ALA A 273 -13.39 2.40 30.27
N PRO A 274 -13.93 2.68 31.46
CA PRO A 274 -13.33 3.66 32.35
C PRO A 274 -11.86 3.33 32.65
N GLY A 275 -10.96 4.32 32.48
CA GLY A 275 -9.51 4.12 32.58
C GLY A 275 -8.89 3.38 31.38
N GLY A 276 -9.67 3.10 30.36
CA GLY A 276 -9.19 2.51 29.11
C GLY A 276 -8.33 3.50 28.31
N ARG A 277 -7.46 2.97 27.46
CA ARG A 277 -6.46 3.73 26.72
C ARG A 277 -6.76 3.76 25.22
N PHE A 278 -6.49 4.88 24.60
CA PHE A 278 -6.51 5.02 23.14
C PHE A 278 -5.12 5.38 22.64
N LEU A 279 -4.61 4.61 21.66
CA LEU A 279 -3.36 4.85 20.97
C LEU A 279 -3.66 5.16 19.51
N CYS A 280 -3.22 6.31 19.02
CA CYS A 280 -3.33 6.63 17.58
C CYS A 280 -2.05 7.23 17.04
N SER A 281 -1.64 6.78 15.85
CA SER A 281 -0.41 7.26 15.21
C SER A 281 -0.67 8.44 14.29
N ALA A 282 0.36 9.27 14.13
CA ALA A 282 0.36 10.41 13.22
C ALA A 282 1.77 10.71 12.70
N TYR A 283 1.81 11.50 11.64
CA TYR A 283 3.04 12.10 11.11
C TYR A 283 3.09 13.58 11.50
N GLY A 284 4.30 14.11 11.64
CA GLY A 284 4.52 15.55 11.74
C GLY A 284 4.86 16.17 10.37
N LYS A 285 4.88 17.50 10.35
CA LYS A 285 5.17 18.28 9.14
C LYS A 285 6.54 18.00 8.55
N ALA A 286 7.52 17.63 9.38
CA ALA A 286 8.89 17.35 8.95
C ALA A 286 9.08 15.95 8.37
N HIS A 287 8.02 15.09 8.38
CA HIS A 287 8.13 13.73 7.86
C HIS A 287 8.51 13.70 6.38
N MET A 288 9.67 13.08 6.05
CA MET A 288 10.19 12.94 4.68
C MET A 288 10.41 14.28 3.95
N GLN A 289 10.56 15.39 4.67
CA GLN A 289 10.67 16.74 4.08
C GLN A 289 11.87 16.86 3.12
N GLU A 290 12.99 16.16 3.41
CA GLU A 290 14.19 16.22 2.59
C GLU A 290 13.98 15.59 1.21
N VAL A 291 13.07 14.63 1.10
CA VAL A 291 12.69 14.04 -0.20
C VAL A 291 11.89 15.03 -1.03
N SER A 292 10.97 15.75 -0.39
CA SER A 292 10.23 16.84 -1.06
C SER A 292 11.15 17.94 -1.53
N GLN A 293 12.12 18.33 -0.69
CA GLN A 293 13.13 19.34 -1.05
C GLN A 293 14.03 18.84 -2.18
N LEU A 294 14.46 17.57 -2.15
CA LEU A 294 15.30 16.98 -3.21
C LEU A 294 14.67 17.14 -4.60
N VAL A 295 13.38 16.85 -4.72
CA VAL A 295 12.69 16.93 -6.01
C VAL A 295 12.37 18.37 -6.41
N GLN A 296 12.09 19.25 -5.45
CA GLN A 296 11.89 20.68 -5.72
C GLN A 296 13.19 21.40 -6.12
N ASP A 297 14.33 21.01 -5.55
CA ASP A 297 15.65 21.49 -5.98
C ASP A 297 15.98 21.05 -7.41
N PHE A 298 15.46 19.92 -7.87
CA PHE A 298 15.61 19.45 -9.24
C PHE A 298 14.68 20.17 -10.20
N ASP A 299 13.41 20.34 -9.81
CA ASP A 299 12.39 21.09 -10.56
C ASP A 299 11.32 21.59 -9.59
N GLU A 300 11.20 22.91 -9.43
CA GLU A 300 10.30 23.58 -8.46
C GLU A 300 8.82 23.26 -8.66
N ARG A 301 8.43 22.78 -9.84
CA ARG A 301 7.05 22.42 -10.17
C ARG A 301 6.65 21.05 -9.59
N ILE A 302 7.61 20.27 -9.09
CA ILE A 302 7.33 18.91 -8.60
C ILE A 302 6.69 18.97 -7.22
N VAL A 303 5.56 18.29 -7.09
CA VAL A 303 4.83 18.05 -5.85
C VAL A 303 4.66 16.54 -5.68
N LEU A 304 5.25 15.94 -4.65
CA LEU A 304 5.23 14.49 -4.41
C LEU A 304 3.89 13.97 -3.90
N SER A 305 3.12 14.81 -3.19
CA SER A 305 1.79 14.46 -2.68
C SER A 305 0.91 15.71 -2.67
N ALA A 306 -0.28 15.59 -3.23
CA ALA A 306 -1.30 16.62 -3.13
C ALA A 306 -1.96 16.65 -1.75
N ASP A 307 -1.99 15.50 -1.06
CA ASP A 307 -2.63 15.34 0.25
C ASP A 307 -1.59 15.53 1.36
N ARG A 308 -1.81 16.55 2.18
CA ARG A 308 -1.01 16.82 3.38
C ARG A 308 -1.70 16.17 4.58
N LEU A 309 -1.52 14.86 4.73
CA LEU A 309 -2.20 14.05 5.77
C LEU A 309 -2.00 14.61 7.18
N TYR A 310 -0.81 15.16 7.48
CA TYR A 310 -0.51 15.79 8.76
C TYR A 310 -1.36 17.05 9.06
N GLU A 311 -1.93 17.69 8.02
CA GLU A 311 -2.85 18.84 8.22
C GLU A 311 -4.23 18.38 8.67
N ARG A 312 -4.66 17.16 8.31
CA ARG A 312 -5.92 16.59 8.79
C ARG A 312 -5.80 16.07 10.22
N PHE A 313 -4.78 15.25 10.48
CA PHE A 313 -4.44 14.75 11.80
C PHE A 313 -2.93 14.48 11.84
N GLY A 314 -2.20 15.31 12.54
CA GLY A 314 -0.75 15.29 12.63
C GLY A 314 -0.24 15.56 14.05
N ARG A 315 1.08 15.52 14.19
CA ARG A 315 1.74 15.86 15.45
C ARG A 315 1.35 17.25 15.96
N GLU A 316 1.26 18.23 15.05
CA GLU A 316 1.08 19.64 15.36
C GLU A 316 -0.35 19.97 15.80
N ASN A 317 -1.36 19.30 15.24
CA ASN A 317 -2.77 19.58 15.50
C ASN A 317 -3.51 18.47 16.26
N GLY A 318 -2.91 17.27 16.34
CA GLY A 318 -3.56 16.09 16.92
C GLY A 318 -3.98 16.29 18.36
N GLN A 319 -3.16 16.95 19.19
CA GLN A 319 -3.51 17.20 20.59
C GLN A 319 -4.77 18.08 20.71
N SER A 320 -4.89 19.13 19.90
CA SER A 320 -6.07 20.00 19.91
C SER A 320 -7.34 19.29 19.42
N ILE A 321 -7.19 18.38 18.44
CA ILE A 321 -8.29 17.55 17.93
C ILE A 321 -8.73 16.51 18.96
N LEU A 322 -7.79 15.93 19.71
CA LEU A 322 -8.06 14.92 20.73
C LEU A 322 -8.63 15.50 22.02
N ALA A 323 -8.23 16.72 22.39
CA ALA A 323 -8.53 17.32 23.68
C ALA A 323 -10.03 17.33 24.09
N PRO A 324 -11.01 17.55 23.19
CA PRO A 324 -12.43 17.49 23.54
C PRO A 324 -12.90 16.11 24.01
N PHE A 325 -12.20 15.05 23.59
CA PHE A 325 -12.54 13.66 23.90
C PHE A 325 -11.58 13.04 24.92
N PHE A 326 -10.31 13.42 24.84
CA PHE A 326 -9.20 12.89 25.64
C PHE A 326 -8.32 14.04 26.16
N PRO A 327 -8.66 14.66 27.30
CA PRO A 327 -7.94 15.84 27.78
C PRO A 327 -6.46 15.62 28.10
N LYS A 328 -6.08 14.34 28.37
CA LYS A 328 -4.70 13.95 28.73
C LYS A 328 -4.03 13.20 27.58
N ALA A 329 -4.08 13.73 26.36
CA ALA A 329 -3.36 13.15 25.25
C ALA A 329 -1.85 13.50 25.34
N GLN A 330 -0.98 12.49 25.27
CA GLN A 330 0.47 12.65 25.31
C GLN A 330 1.06 12.15 23.98
N TRP A 331 1.90 12.99 23.34
CA TRP A 331 2.68 12.60 22.17
C TRP A 331 3.95 11.85 22.58
N LEU A 332 4.21 10.72 21.91
CA LEU A 332 5.46 9.98 21.97
C LEU A 332 6.04 9.89 20.56
N SER A 333 7.25 10.45 20.38
CA SER A 333 7.97 10.38 19.11
C SER A 333 8.59 9.01 18.90
N TYR A 334 8.51 8.51 17.68
CA TYR A 334 9.33 7.40 17.21
C TYR A 334 10.64 7.94 16.65
N GLU A 335 11.70 7.82 17.43
CA GLU A 335 13.01 8.35 17.07
C GLU A 335 13.65 7.51 15.96
N ASP A 336 13.59 8.01 14.71
CA ASP A 336 14.18 7.35 13.55
C ASP A 336 14.56 8.36 12.46
N CYS A 337 15.44 7.94 11.59
CA CYS A 337 15.73 8.60 10.32
C CYS A 337 16.17 7.57 9.29
N LEU A 338 16.08 7.90 8.01
CA LEU A 338 16.69 7.08 6.98
C LEU A 338 18.05 7.69 6.61
N LEU A 339 19.06 6.84 6.40
CA LEU A 339 20.36 7.23 5.87
C LEU A 339 20.58 6.51 4.54
N VAL A 340 20.20 7.18 3.44
CA VAL A 340 20.20 6.61 2.10
C VAL A 340 21.54 6.82 1.45
N GLN A 341 22.19 5.75 1.03
CA GLN A 341 23.49 5.76 0.36
C GLN A 341 23.41 5.34 -1.11
N ASP A 342 22.29 4.78 -1.54
CA ASP A 342 22.03 4.39 -2.92
C ASP A 342 20.89 5.21 -3.51
N ALA A 343 21.12 5.71 -4.74
CA ALA A 343 20.15 6.54 -5.43
C ALA A 343 18.90 5.75 -5.90
N GLU A 344 19.06 4.51 -6.34
CA GLU A 344 17.99 3.76 -7.00
C GLU A 344 16.76 3.53 -6.09
N PRO A 345 16.90 3.08 -4.82
CA PRO A 345 15.75 2.96 -3.92
C PRO A 345 15.06 4.31 -3.64
N LEU A 346 15.82 5.41 -3.56
CA LEU A 346 15.25 6.74 -3.37
C LEU A 346 14.50 7.22 -4.61
N ILE A 347 15.05 6.98 -5.80
CA ILE A 347 14.38 7.27 -7.07
C ILE A 347 13.09 6.46 -7.20
N SER A 348 13.15 5.16 -6.91
CA SER A 348 11.98 4.28 -6.91
C SER A 348 10.91 4.77 -5.95
N TYR A 349 11.28 5.22 -4.75
CA TYR A 349 10.38 5.84 -3.80
C TYR A 349 9.72 7.11 -4.39
N VAL A 350 10.52 8.04 -4.93
CA VAL A 350 10.03 9.29 -5.55
C VAL A 350 9.04 8.99 -6.67
N LEU A 351 9.38 8.09 -7.59
CA LEU A 351 8.50 7.71 -8.70
C LEU A 351 7.22 6.99 -8.24
N SER A 352 7.23 6.37 -7.07
CA SER A 352 6.07 5.73 -6.46
C SER A 352 5.10 6.71 -5.78
N CYS A 353 5.47 7.98 -5.61
CA CYS A 353 4.62 9.00 -5.01
C CYS A 353 3.44 9.38 -5.91
N HIS A 354 2.40 10.03 -5.31
CA HIS A 354 1.12 10.30 -5.97
C HIS A 354 0.96 11.74 -6.43
N GLY A 355 2.07 12.44 -6.60
CA GLY A 355 2.09 13.79 -7.11
C GLY A 355 2.21 13.85 -8.63
N ASN A 356 2.82 14.93 -9.10
CA ASN A 356 3.07 15.19 -10.52
C ASN A 356 4.50 14.88 -10.97
N GLN A 357 5.33 14.26 -10.10
CA GLN A 357 6.76 14.02 -10.31
C GLN A 357 7.06 13.27 -11.62
N ASN A 358 6.20 12.31 -11.99
CA ASN A 358 6.42 11.51 -13.20
C ASN A 358 6.40 12.34 -14.48
N GLN A 359 5.63 13.45 -14.51
CA GLN A 359 5.55 14.35 -15.65
C GLN A 359 6.86 15.12 -15.92
N TYR A 360 7.64 15.38 -14.86
CA TYR A 360 8.85 16.20 -14.94
C TYR A 360 10.14 15.38 -14.84
N ILE A 361 10.08 14.16 -14.30
CA ILE A 361 11.26 13.32 -14.08
C ILE A 361 11.46 12.33 -15.23
N LEU A 362 10.40 11.71 -15.78
CA LEU A 362 10.57 10.59 -16.73
C LEU A 362 11.32 10.99 -18.00
N ASP A 363 11.03 12.17 -18.58
CA ASP A 363 11.73 12.68 -19.76
C ASP A 363 13.18 13.09 -19.47
N ARG A 364 13.48 13.38 -18.19
CA ARG A 364 14.81 13.80 -17.70
C ARG A 364 15.40 12.77 -16.74
N TYR A 365 15.01 11.50 -16.87
CA TYR A 365 15.38 10.45 -15.93
C TYR A 365 16.90 10.32 -15.72
N LYS A 366 17.71 10.39 -16.79
CA LYS A 366 19.17 10.32 -16.71
C LYS A 366 19.76 11.48 -15.87
N GLU A 367 19.21 12.68 -16.02
CA GLU A 367 19.64 13.86 -15.26
C GLU A 367 19.25 13.71 -13.77
N PHE A 368 18.01 13.29 -13.51
CA PHE A 368 17.52 13.07 -12.15
C PHE A 368 18.30 11.97 -11.43
N ARG A 369 18.60 10.88 -12.12
CA ARG A 369 19.43 9.79 -11.60
C ARG A 369 20.84 10.29 -11.22
N ALA A 370 21.52 11.01 -12.11
CA ALA A 370 22.83 11.56 -11.83
C ALA A 370 22.81 12.60 -10.70
N TYR A 371 21.74 13.40 -10.62
CA TYR A 371 21.52 14.37 -9.55
C TYR A 371 21.34 13.66 -8.19
N THR A 372 20.44 12.68 -8.11
CA THR A 372 20.17 11.92 -6.89
C THR A 372 21.41 11.14 -6.43
N ALA A 373 22.17 10.54 -7.36
CA ALA A 373 23.42 9.84 -7.05
C ALA A 373 24.45 10.77 -6.39
N ARG A 374 24.58 12.03 -6.84
CA ARG A 374 25.45 13.01 -6.18
C ARG A 374 24.99 13.36 -4.77
N LYS A 375 23.66 13.45 -4.55
CA LYS A 375 23.09 13.78 -3.23
C LYS A 375 23.25 12.64 -2.23
N THR A 376 23.14 11.39 -2.70
CA THR A 376 23.24 10.18 -1.84
C THR A 376 24.67 9.71 -1.59
N ALA A 377 25.66 10.15 -2.38
CA ALA A 377 27.05 9.67 -2.34
C ALA A 377 27.74 9.77 -0.95
N LYS A 378 27.33 10.72 -0.11
CA LYS A 378 27.86 10.92 1.26
C LYS A 378 26.87 10.52 2.35
N GLY A 379 25.77 9.84 1.98
CA GLY A 379 24.64 9.57 2.84
C GLY A 379 23.63 10.72 2.84
N PHE A 380 22.44 10.45 2.34
CA PHE A 380 21.31 11.38 2.33
C PHE A 380 20.40 11.06 3.52
N ARG A 381 20.40 11.96 4.50
CA ARG A 381 19.58 11.81 5.70
C ARG A 381 18.15 12.28 5.41
N ILE A 382 17.17 11.48 5.80
CA ILE A 382 15.75 11.76 5.66
C ILE A 382 15.11 11.66 7.05
N THR A 383 14.39 12.71 7.43
CA THR A 383 13.70 12.78 8.71
C THR A 383 12.45 11.91 8.72
N LYS A 384 12.29 11.08 9.76
CA LYS A 384 11.04 10.37 10.05
C LYS A 384 10.38 11.06 11.25
N ASP A 385 9.51 12.03 10.98
CA ASP A 385 8.71 12.70 12.00
C ASP A 385 7.40 11.92 12.16
N ALA A 386 7.41 10.91 12.99
CA ALA A 386 6.29 10.01 13.24
C ALA A 386 6.21 9.68 14.73
N GLY A 387 5.04 9.28 15.20
CA GLY A 387 4.84 8.89 16.58
C GLY A 387 3.39 8.54 16.87
N VAL A 388 3.07 8.45 18.15
CA VAL A 388 1.73 8.12 18.62
C VAL A 388 1.26 9.11 19.68
N PHE A 389 -0.06 9.35 19.70
CA PHE A 389 -0.72 9.92 20.86
C PHE A 389 -1.21 8.78 21.75
N LEU A 390 -0.88 8.87 23.05
CA LEU A 390 -1.46 8.05 24.11
C LEU A 390 -2.50 8.87 24.84
N CYS A 391 -3.72 8.34 24.93
CA CYS A 391 -4.86 8.98 25.53
C CYS A 391 -5.47 8.06 26.59
N GLU A 392 -6.05 8.63 27.65
CA GLU A 392 -6.82 7.93 28.69
C GLU A 392 -8.25 8.46 28.73
N LYS A 393 -9.24 7.53 28.91
CA LYS A 393 -10.66 7.87 29.03
C LYS A 393 -11.00 8.40 30.40
#